data_758748d019cad020d45f144dcb50522b
#
_entry.id   758748d019cad020d45f144dcb50522b
#
_cell.length_a   1.000
_cell.length_b   1.000
_cell.length_c   1.000
_cell.angle_alpha   90.00
_cell.angle_beta   90.00
_cell.angle_gamma   90.00
#
_symmetry.space_group_name_H-M   'P 1'
#
loop_
_entity.id
_entity.type
_entity.pdbx_description
1 polymer ?
#
loop_
_entity_poly.entity_id
_entity_poly.type
_entity_poly.pdbx_seq_one_letter_code
_entity_poly.pdbx_strand_id
1 'polypeptide(L)'
;LSQLLIQQYLNQLQDLRKVAGTHRESVVREAFKDLLKGWARAHELIFVPEYEITTLTKERRYVDGALLHALRVPFGYWEAKDDKDDLDAEIANKLRRGYPQDNIIFEDSTQAVLIQGRAEIMRCPVEDVVSLEKLLLLFFGYARPEIVLFRRAVDQFKTDLPAVLDALREMIENAERTNTDFRESSKTFLAHAQATINPVLVAADVREMLIQHILTEEIFSTVFPGTPFHHDNNIAHELYKLEDTFFTGNTKFQTLKGLEPYYGAIRSAAAQISTHHEKQTFLKVIYEGFYRVYNPKAADRLGVVYTPNEIVRFMIESADWLCEKHFACNLIDEQVEILDPAVGTGTFVCELLEHFRGQPAKLKHKYKEEIHANEVAILPYYVANLNIEATYAAIAGEYSEFPNLCFVDTLDNVGLHTSAPG
;
A
#
# COMPACT_ATOMS: atom_id res chain seq x y z
N LEU A 1 -16.14 23.06 15.83
CA LEU A 1 -16.18 22.42 14.50
C LEU A 1 -17.15 21.22 14.49
N SER A 2 -17.12 20.36 15.51
CA SER A 2 -17.95 19.15 15.65
C SER A 2 -19.45 19.44 15.62
N GLN A 3 -19.91 20.38 16.44
CA GLN A 3 -21.33 20.76 16.50
C GLN A 3 -21.83 21.40 15.20
N LEU A 4 -20.97 22.14 14.49
CA LEU A 4 -21.31 22.72 13.19
C LEU A 4 -21.58 21.61 12.14
N LEU A 5 -20.74 20.58 12.10
CA LEU A 5 -20.93 19.45 11.19
C LEU A 5 -22.21 18.65 11.49
N ILE A 6 -22.53 18.46 12.76
CA ILE A 6 -23.76 17.80 13.19
C ILE A 6 -24.99 18.66 12.82
N GLN A 7 -24.92 19.99 13.01
CA GLN A 7 -26.00 20.88 12.63
C GLN A 7 -26.22 20.91 11.10
N GLN A 8 -25.14 20.87 10.31
CA GLN A 8 -25.23 20.74 8.86
C GLN A 8 -25.90 19.43 8.45
N TYR A 9 -25.53 18.30 9.07
CA TYR A 9 -26.17 17.03 8.87
C TYR A 9 -27.67 17.07 9.16
N LEU A 10 -28.06 17.61 10.30
CA LEU A 10 -29.49 17.69 10.68
C LEU A 10 -30.30 18.57 9.74
N ASN A 11 -29.74 19.70 9.30
CA ASN A 11 -30.39 20.57 8.31
C ASN A 11 -30.56 19.83 6.97
N GLN A 12 -29.52 19.16 6.51
CA GLN A 12 -29.56 18.35 5.27
C GLN A 12 -30.60 17.21 5.40
N LEU A 13 -30.65 16.53 6.53
CA LEU A 13 -31.65 15.49 6.80
C LEU A 13 -33.07 16.02 6.76
N GLN A 14 -33.32 17.20 7.37
CA GLN A 14 -34.62 17.85 7.35
C GLN A 14 -35.04 18.28 5.93
N ASP A 15 -34.11 18.82 5.16
CA ASP A 15 -34.38 19.24 3.77
C ASP A 15 -34.69 18.04 2.88
N LEU A 16 -33.95 16.94 3.02
CA LEU A 16 -34.19 15.70 2.31
C LEU A 16 -35.58 15.10 2.64
N ARG A 17 -35.95 15.11 3.93
CA ARG A 17 -37.30 14.66 4.37
C ARG A 17 -38.43 15.55 3.81
N LYS A 18 -38.22 16.86 3.69
CA LYS A 18 -39.21 17.78 3.14
C LYS A 18 -39.38 17.68 1.63
N VAL A 19 -38.27 17.57 0.89
CA VAL A 19 -38.27 17.62 -0.58
C VAL A 19 -38.57 16.27 -1.21
N ALA A 20 -38.03 15.20 -0.68
CA ALA A 20 -38.14 13.89 -1.31
C ALA A 20 -39.41 13.13 -0.94
N GLY A 21 -40.12 13.49 0.13
CA GLY A 21 -41.31 12.77 0.61
C GLY A 21 -41.04 11.27 0.87
N THR A 22 -39.79 10.86 0.83
CA THR A 22 -39.34 9.47 0.93
C THR A 22 -38.20 9.36 1.93
N HIS A 23 -38.35 8.45 2.84
CA HIS A 23 -37.30 7.98 3.76
C HIS A 23 -36.41 6.93 3.07
N ARG A 24 -36.11 7.06 1.78
CA ARG A 24 -35.29 6.06 1.08
C ARG A 24 -33.87 6.08 1.63
N GLU A 25 -33.41 4.91 2.07
CA GLU A 25 -32.07 4.64 2.57
C GLU A 25 -30.97 5.34 1.74
N SER A 26 -31.04 5.24 0.41
CA SER A 26 -30.06 5.81 -0.51
C SER A 26 -29.92 7.34 -0.44
N VAL A 27 -30.96 8.05 -0.02
CA VAL A 27 -30.97 9.53 0.04
C VAL A 27 -30.48 10.01 1.40
N VAL A 28 -30.89 9.36 2.48
CA VAL A 28 -30.55 9.71 3.85
C VAL A 28 -29.11 9.30 4.18
N ARG A 29 -28.68 8.19 3.63
CA ARG A 29 -27.32 7.65 3.72
C ARG A 29 -26.25 8.68 3.33
N GLU A 30 -26.50 9.50 2.30
CA GLU A 30 -25.54 10.52 1.86
C GLU A 30 -25.28 11.60 2.93
N ALA A 31 -26.31 11.99 3.69
CA ALA A 31 -26.15 13.00 4.74
C ALA A 31 -25.24 12.52 5.89
N PHE A 32 -25.41 11.28 6.38
CA PHE A 32 -24.56 10.73 7.42
C PHE A 32 -23.14 10.45 6.91
N LYS A 33 -23.01 10.02 5.68
CA LYS A 33 -21.73 9.87 4.99
C LYS A 33 -20.92 11.17 4.95
N ASP A 34 -21.57 12.29 4.65
CA ASP A 34 -20.92 13.60 4.61
C ASP A 34 -20.54 14.08 6.00
N LEU A 35 -21.34 13.78 7.03
CA LEU A 35 -20.98 13.99 8.44
C LEU A 35 -19.69 13.23 8.79
N LEU A 36 -19.63 11.92 8.47
CA LEU A 36 -18.44 11.09 8.73
C LEU A 36 -17.21 11.59 7.96
N LYS A 37 -17.35 12.02 6.70
CA LYS A 37 -16.26 12.64 5.93
C LYS A 37 -15.73 13.91 6.56
N GLY A 38 -16.64 14.76 7.09
CA GLY A 38 -16.27 15.99 7.77
C GLY A 38 -15.43 15.71 9.02
N TRP A 39 -15.85 14.76 9.84
CA TRP A 39 -15.11 14.31 11.01
C TRP A 39 -13.79 13.61 10.66
N ALA A 40 -13.79 12.76 9.62
CA ALA A 40 -12.61 12.04 9.16
C ALA A 40 -11.45 12.99 8.82
N ARG A 41 -11.74 14.11 8.14
CA ARG A 41 -10.72 15.13 7.81
C ARG A 41 -10.04 15.72 9.04
N ALA A 42 -10.79 15.93 10.13
CA ALA A 42 -10.24 16.46 11.39
C ALA A 42 -9.35 15.44 12.12
N HIS A 43 -9.47 14.16 11.80
CA HIS A 43 -8.74 13.05 12.42
C HIS A 43 -7.71 12.41 11.47
N GLU A 44 -7.39 13.06 10.34
CA GLU A 44 -6.46 12.55 9.31
C GLU A 44 -6.84 11.16 8.79
N LEU A 45 -8.16 10.91 8.68
CA LEU A 45 -8.71 9.67 8.15
C LEU A 45 -9.31 9.90 6.76
N ILE A 46 -9.29 8.84 5.96
CA ILE A 46 -9.90 8.81 4.62
C ILE A 46 -11.17 7.99 4.72
N PHE A 47 -12.30 8.56 4.26
CA PHE A 47 -13.55 7.83 4.14
C PHE A 47 -13.63 7.15 2.77
N VAL A 48 -13.83 5.83 2.77
CA VAL A 48 -13.99 5.00 1.56
C VAL A 48 -15.41 4.42 1.56
N PRO A 49 -16.27 4.78 0.58
CA PRO A 49 -17.61 4.19 0.46
C PRO A 49 -17.51 2.76 -0.09
N GLU A 50 -18.54 1.95 0.20
CA GLU A 50 -18.68 0.57 -0.31
C GLU A 50 -17.40 -0.25 -0.16
N TYR A 51 -16.87 -0.24 1.06
CA TYR A 51 -15.58 -0.87 1.34
C TYR A 51 -15.71 -2.39 1.45
N GLU A 52 -14.89 -3.12 0.68
CA GLU A 52 -14.83 -4.58 0.74
C GLU A 52 -14.17 -5.06 2.03
N ILE A 53 -14.83 -5.96 2.73
CA ILE A 53 -14.31 -6.65 3.92
C ILE A 53 -14.26 -8.14 3.68
N THR A 54 -13.29 -8.81 4.30
CA THR A 54 -13.28 -10.27 4.40
C THR A 54 -13.80 -10.67 5.78
N THR A 55 -14.87 -11.42 5.82
CA THR A 55 -15.46 -11.88 7.07
C THR A 55 -14.61 -12.97 7.75
N LEU A 56 -14.88 -13.28 9.01
CA LEU A 56 -14.22 -14.39 9.72
C LEU A 56 -14.46 -15.76 9.03
N THR A 57 -15.52 -15.86 8.24
CA THR A 57 -15.83 -17.05 7.42
C THR A 57 -15.16 -17.04 6.05
N LYS A 58 -14.24 -16.09 5.81
CA LYS A 58 -13.52 -15.88 4.53
C LYS A 58 -14.43 -15.51 3.34
N GLU A 59 -15.61 -15.00 3.59
CA GLU A 59 -16.50 -14.47 2.56
C GLU A 59 -16.24 -13.00 2.32
N ARG A 60 -16.30 -12.57 1.06
CA ARG A 60 -16.23 -11.14 0.70
C ARG A 60 -17.60 -10.50 0.94
N ARG A 61 -17.62 -9.37 1.59
CA ARG A 61 -18.79 -8.55 1.88
C ARG A 61 -18.43 -7.07 1.72
N TYR A 62 -19.44 -6.23 1.66
CA TYR A 62 -19.27 -4.79 1.59
C TYR A 62 -19.94 -4.13 2.79
N VAL A 63 -19.26 -3.15 3.37
CA VAL A 63 -19.84 -2.18 4.30
C VAL A 63 -20.09 -0.87 3.57
N ASP A 64 -21.11 -0.11 3.97
CA ASP A 64 -21.48 1.14 3.32
C ASP A 64 -20.36 2.20 3.37
N GLY A 65 -19.50 2.14 4.37
CA GLY A 65 -18.32 2.95 4.46
C GLY A 65 -17.29 2.44 5.45
N ALA A 66 -16.03 2.75 5.17
CA ALA A 66 -14.93 2.55 6.09
C ALA A 66 -14.12 3.83 6.23
N LEU A 67 -13.61 4.07 7.43
CA LEU A 67 -12.63 5.09 7.71
C LEU A 67 -11.27 4.43 7.82
N LEU A 68 -10.33 4.91 7.06
CA LEU A 68 -8.99 4.34 6.97
C LEU A 68 -7.96 5.36 7.44
N HIS A 69 -6.94 4.89 8.12
CA HIS A 69 -5.71 5.65 8.28
C HIS A 69 -4.99 5.83 6.93
N ALA A 70 -4.03 6.75 6.88
CA ALA A 70 -3.17 6.93 5.70
C ALA A 70 -2.52 5.62 5.24
N LEU A 71 -2.28 4.68 6.16
CA LEU A 71 -1.81 3.32 5.92
C LEU A 71 -2.88 2.36 5.36
N ARG A 72 -4.08 2.86 5.05
CA ARG A 72 -5.26 2.09 4.67
C ARG A 72 -5.64 0.98 5.67
N VAL A 73 -5.12 1.03 6.88
CA VAL A 73 -5.59 0.17 7.97
C VAL A 73 -6.96 0.69 8.40
N PRO A 74 -8.00 -0.15 8.43
CA PRO A 74 -9.31 0.27 8.85
C PRO A 74 -9.31 0.80 10.28
N PHE A 75 -9.74 2.04 10.44
CA PHE A 75 -9.98 2.67 11.73
C PHE A 75 -11.34 2.28 12.30
N GLY A 76 -12.36 2.31 11.44
CA GLY A 76 -13.72 1.98 11.80
C GLY A 76 -14.61 1.87 10.57
N TYR A 77 -15.82 1.42 10.79
CA TYR A 77 -16.78 1.10 9.75
C TYR A 77 -18.12 1.79 10.01
N TRP A 78 -18.90 1.90 8.97
CA TRP A 78 -20.24 2.42 9.01
C TRP A 78 -21.16 1.60 8.13
N GLU A 79 -22.40 1.36 8.61
CA GLU A 79 -23.43 0.62 7.91
C GLU A 79 -24.77 1.35 8.11
N ALA A 80 -25.38 1.78 7.02
CA ALA A 80 -26.69 2.40 7.00
C ALA A 80 -27.82 1.35 6.90
N LYS A 81 -28.99 1.69 7.39
CA LYS A 81 -30.22 0.88 7.29
C LYS A 81 -31.43 1.74 6.95
N ASP A 82 -32.46 1.09 6.42
CA ASP A 82 -33.74 1.75 6.21
C ASP A 82 -34.46 1.94 7.59
N ASP A 83 -35.14 3.07 7.77
CA ASP A 83 -35.92 3.36 8.99
C ASP A 83 -37.12 2.42 9.20
N LYS A 84 -37.43 1.62 8.19
CA LYS A 84 -38.49 0.60 8.25
C LYS A 84 -38.01 -0.76 8.74
N ASP A 85 -36.73 -0.98 8.74
CA ASP A 85 -36.13 -2.22 9.19
C ASP A 85 -35.97 -2.21 10.72
N ASP A 86 -36.03 -3.41 11.32
CA ASP A 86 -35.67 -3.56 12.72
C ASP A 86 -34.14 -3.49 12.84
N LEU A 87 -33.63 -2.34 13.29
CA LEU A 87 -32.20 -2.07 13.43
C LEU A 87 -31.49 -3.12 14.27
N ASP A 88 -32.13 -3.63 15.35
CA ASP A 88 -31.52 -4.64 16.21
C ASP A 88 -31.40 -6.00 15.51
N ALA A 89 -32.43 -6.38 14.76
CA ALA A 89 -32.41 -7.59 13.94
C ALA A 89 -31.35 -7.51 12.85
N GLU A 90 -31.21 -6.34 12.20
CA GLU A 90 -30.20 -6.11 11.17
C GLU A 90 -28.78 -6.14 11.74
N ILE A 91 -28.51 -5.47 12.85
CA ILE A 91 -27.23 -5.53 13.57
C ILE A 91 -26.90 -6.99 13.90
N ALA A 92 -27.81 -7.71 14.55
CA ALA A 92 -27.59 -9.11 14.91
C ALA A 92 -27.30 -9.99 13.69
N ASN A 93 -27.97 -9.75 12.56
CA ASN A 93 -27.77 -10.48 11.31
C ASN A 93 -26.39 -10.19 10.72
N LYS A 94 -25.97 -8.92 10.63
CA LYS A 94 -24.65 -8.51 10.13
C LYS A 94 -23.51 -9.08 10.99
N LEU A 95 -23.63 -9.00 12.31
CA LEU A 95 -22.62 -9.54 13.23
C LEU A 95 -22.50 -11.08 13.12
N ARG A 96 -23.62 -11.80 12.97
CA ARG A 96 -23.59 -13.25 12.70
C ARG A 96 -22.91 -13.60 11.37
N ARG A 97 -23.00 -12.73 10.38
CA ARG A 97 -22.33 -12.89 9.08
C ARG A 97 -20.85 -12.51 9.11
N GLY A 98 -20.30 -12.17 10.29
CA GLY A 98 -18.87 -11.89 10.47
C GLY A 98 -18.44 -10.48 10.10
N TYR A 99 -19.34 -9.51 10.14
CA TYR A 99 -19.00 -8.10 10.00
C TYR A 99 -18.07 -7.62 11.14
N PRO A 100 -17.25 -6.59 10.93
CA PRO A 100 -16.36 -6.07 11.94
C PRO A 100 -17.09 -5.63 13.19
N GLN A 101 -16.50 -5.89 14.37
CA GLN A 101 -17.09 -5.56 15.67
C GLN A 101 -16.17 -4.70 16.54
N ASP A 102 -15.03 -4.28 15.97
CA ASP A 102 -14.05 -3.55 16.75
C ASP A 102 -14.41 -2.07 16.91
N ASN A 103 -14.87 -1.42 15.82
CA ASN A 103 -15.32 -0.03 15.82
C ASN A 103 -16.25 0.21 14.64
N ILE A 104 -17.54 0.05 14.82
CA ILE A 104 -18.56 0.20 13.77
C ILE A 104 -19.76 0.98 14.27
N ILE A 105 -20.25 1.90 13.43
CA ILE A 105 -21.54 2.60 13.62
C ILE A 105 -22.57 1.94 12.71
N PHE A 106 -23.72 1.55 13.27
CA PHE A 106 -24.94 1.28 12.53
C PHE A 106 -25.91 2.45 12.71
N GLU A 107 -26.61 2.86 11.65
CA GLU A 107 -27.60 3.92 11.73
C GLU A 107 -28.74 3.72 10.76
N ASP A 108 -29.95 4.22 11.10
CA ASP A 108 -31.16 4.14 10.30
C ASP A 108 -31.85 5.49 10.08
N SER A 109 -31.10 6.59 10.19
CA SER A 109 -31.60 7.97 10.13
C SER A 109 -32.45 8.43 11.32
N THR A 110 -32.81 7.54 12.23
CA THR A 110 -33.51 7.84 13.47
C THR A 110 -32.62 7.59 14.68
N GLN A 111 -31.86 6.53 14.65
CA GLN A 111 -30.92 6.12 15.70
C GLN A 111 -29.54 5.81 15.12
N ALA A 112 -28.53 6.03 15.93
CA ALA A 112 -27.16 5.56 15.70
C ALA A 112 -26.71 4.67 16.86
N VAL A 113 -26.07 3.55 16.52
CA VAL A 113 -25.56 2.54 17.45
C VAL A 113 -24.08 2.33 17.22
N LEU A 114 -23.29 2.52 18.25
CA LEU A 114 -21.84 2.29 18.25
C LEU A 114 -21.52 0.95 18.90
N ILE A 115 -20.82 0.10 18.13
CA ILE A 115 -20.27 -1.16 18.64
C ILE A 115 -18.75 -1.05 18.63
N GLN A 116 -18.14 -1.33 19.79
CA GLN A 116 -16.69 -1.40 19.96
C GLN A 116 -16.31 -2.62 20.81
N GLY A 117 -15.25 -3.33 20.39
CA GLY A 117 -14.78 -4.50 21.12
C GLY A 117 -15.84 -5.59 21.32
N ARG A 118 -16.73 -5.77 20.36
CA ARG A 118 -17.87 -6.73 20.37
C ARG A 118 -19.03 -6.38 21.31
N ALA A 119 -19.08 -5.16 21.84
CA ALA A 119 -20.15 -4.70 22.73
C ALA A 119 -20.80 -3.43 22.18
N GLU A 120 -22.11 -3.27 22.38
CA GLU A 120 -22.78 -2.00 22.18
C GLU A 120 -22.31 -1.03 23.26
N ILE A 121 -21.64 0.06 22.83
CA ILE A 121 -21.07 1.07 23.74
C ILE A 121 -22.03 2.22 23.95
N MET A 122 -22.72 2.60 22.88
CA MET A 122 -23.66 3.73 22.94
C MET A 122 -24.70 3.62 21.84
N ARG A 123 -25.93 4.04 22.19
CA ARG A 123 -27.05 4.22 21.26
C ARG A 123 -27.66 5.60 21.50
N CYS A 124 -28.01 6.31 20.44
CA CYS A 124 -28.66 7.60 20.58
C CYS A 124 -29.57 7.91 19.40
N PRO A 125 -30.60 8.76 19.59
CA PRO A 125 -31.31 9.38 18.49
C PRO A 125 -30.36 10.29 17.70
N VAL A 126 -30.41 10.25 16.36
CA VAL A 126 -29.54 11.10 15.52
C VAL A 126 -29.91 12.61 15.63
N GLU A 127 -31.12 12.92 16.07
CA GLU A 127 -31.61 14.29 16.27
C GLU A 127 -31.09 14.92 17.59
N ASP A 128 -30.63 14.10 18.54
CA ASP A 128 -29.99 14.60 19.76
C ASP A 128 -28.52 14.95 19.51
N VAL A 129 -28.28 16.24 19.24
CA VAL A 129 -26.94 16.79 18.92
C VAL A 129 -25.89 16.40 19.97
N VAL A 130 -26.23 16.44 21.24
CA VAL A 130 -25.29 16.18 22.34
C VAL A 130 -24.91 14.71 22.39
N SER A 131 -25.90 13.83 22.29
CA SER A 131 -25.67 12.39 22.30
C SER A 131 -24.98 11.92 21.02
N LEU A 132 -25.33 12.45 19.85
CA LEU A 132 -24.65 12.14 18.60
C LEU A 132 -23.20 12.62 18.60
N GLU A 133 -22.91 13.82 19.12
CA GLU A 133 -21.55 14.31 19.30
C GLU A 133 -20.74 13.36 20.18
N LYS A 134 -21.31 12.93 21.31
CA LYS A 134 -20.67 11.98 22.22
C LYS A 134 -20.38 10.63 21.55
N LEU A 135 -21.33 10.12 20.76
CA LEU A 135 -21.14 8.88 20.00
C LEU A 135 -19.99 9.01 19.00
N LEU A 136 -19.95 10.12 18.23
CA LEU A 136 -18.88 10.39 17.29
C LEU A 136 -17.53 10.58 17.99
N LEU A 137 -17.49 11.27 19.13
CA LEU A 137 -16.26 11.40 19.93
C LEU A 137 -15.75 10.04 20.40
N LEU A 138 -16.63 9.12 20.83
CA LEU A 138 -16.24 7.75 21.19
C LEU A 138 -15.75 6.97 19.97
N PHE A 139 -16.43 7.08 18.83
CA PHE A 139 -16.04 6.41 17.60
C PHE A 139 -14.68 6.90 17.10
N PHE A 140 -14.48 8.23 16.99
CA PHE A 140 -13.22 8.81 16.51
C PHE A 140 -12.11 8.83 17.58
N GLY A 141 -12.44 8.64 18.84
CA GLY A 141 -11.50 8.45 19.94
C GLY A 141 -11.04 7.00 20.12
N TYR A 142 -11.60 6.06 19.36
CA TYR A 142 -11.23 4.65 19.44
C TYR A 142 -9.77 4.45 19.02
N ALA A 143 -8.97 3.91 19.92
CA ALA A 143 -7.57 3.64 19.66
C ALA A 143 -7.31 2.14 19.70
N ARG A 144 -7.07 1.55 18.55
CA ARG A 144 -6.49 0.18 18.49
C ARG A 144 -5.06 0.27 19.02
N PRO A 145 -4.69 -0.55 20.00
CA PRO A 145 -3.33 -0.53 20.56
C PRO A 145 -2.24 -0.65 19.52
N GLU A 146 -2.46 -1.47 18.49
CA GLU A 146 -1.51 -1.72 17.40
C GLU A 146 -1.26 -0.47 16.55
N ILE A 147 -2.30 0.33 16.28
CA ILE A 147 -2.19 1.58 15.51
C ILE A 147 -1.45 2.66 16.32
N VAL A 148 -1.72 2.73 17.62
CA VAL A 148 -1.00 3.65 18.51
C VAL A 148 0.48 3.29 18.57
N LEU A 149 0.79 1.99 18.71
CA LEU A 149 2.17 1.49 18.70
C LEU A 149 2.85 1.78 17.36
N PHE A 150 2.15 1.55 16.24
CA PHE A 150 2.70 1.83 14.92
C PHE A 150 3.00 3.32 14.71
N ARG A 151 2.08 4.22 15.07
CA ARG A 151 2.33 5.67 14.97
C ARG A 151 3.53 6.11 15.80
N ARG A 152 3.61 5.65 17.05
CA ARG A 152 4.78 5.93 17.91
C ARG A 152 6.07 5.39 17.30
N ALA A 153 6.03 4.19 16.73
CA ALA A 153 7.18 3.59 16.09
C ALA A 153 7.62 4.36 14.83
N VAL A 154 6.68 4.88 14.03
CA VAL A 154 6.99 5.76 12.89
C VAL A 154 7.61 7.08 13.35
N ASP A 155 7.11 7.69 14.41
CA ASP A 155 7.67 8.94 14.94
C ASP A 155 9.06 8.71 15.55
N GLN A 156 9.25 7.59 16.25
CA GLN A 156 10.56 7.18 16.75
C GLN A 156 11.54 6.89 15.60
N PHE A 157 11.08 6.20 14.56
CA PHE A 157 11.87 5.95 13.35
C PHE A 157 12.39 7.24 12.71
N LYS A 158 11.53 8.27 12.58
CA LYS A 158 11.94 9.59 12.06
C LYS A 158 13.05 10.22 12.92
N THR A 159 13.01 9.97 14.23
CA THR A 159 13.99 10.50 15.17
C THR A 159 15.31 9.74 15.11
N ASP A 160 15.26 8.42 15.00
CA ASP A 160 16.44 7.54 15.12
C ASP A 160 17.15 7.30 13.78
N LEU A 161 16.40 7.38 12.66
CA LEU A 161 16.93 7.11 11.32
C LEU A 161 18.18 7.94 10.96
N PRO A 162 18.26 9.25 11.22
CA PRO A 162 19.45 10.03 10.89
C PRO A 162 20.73 9.47 11.53
N ALA A 163 20.68 9.08 12.81
CA ALA A 163 21.83 8.52 13.50
C ALA A 163 22.24 7.15 12.92
N VAL A 164 21.27 6.32 12.54
CA VAL A 164 21.53 5.03 11.89
C VAL A 164 22.13 5.23 10.50
N LEU A 165 21.64 6.20 9.73
CA LEU A 165 22.20 6.53 8.42
C LEU A 165 23.65 6.99 8.52
N ASP A 166 23.95 7.88 9.47
CA ASP A 166 25.31 8.34 9.68
C ASP A 166 26.23 7.22 10.09
N ALA A 167 25.80 6.33 10.98
CA ALA A 167 26.55 5.14 11.37
C ALA A 167 26.80 4.19 10.19
N LEU A 168 25.79 3.92 9.36
CA LEU A 168 25.96 3.08 8.16
C LEU A 168 26.91 3.69 7.15
N ARG A 169 26.80 5.01 6.89
CA ARG A 169 27.72 5.72 5.99
C ARG A 169 29.17 5.64 6.49
N GLU A 170 29.39 5.89 7.77
CA GLU A 170 30.72 5.78 8.37
C GLU A 170 31.27 4.37 8.27
N MET A 171 30.48 3.35 8.52
CA MET A 171 30.86 1.94 8.40
C MET A 171 31.25 1.56 6.97
N ILE A 172 30.47 1.99 5.98
CA ILE A 172 30.73 1.73 4.56
C ILE A 172 32.02 2.46 4.13
N GLU A 173 32.18 3.72 4.50
CA GLU A 173 33.42 4.49 4.23
C GLU A 173 34.64 3.87 4.89
N ASN A 174 34.50 3.32 6.08
CA ASN A 174 35.57 2.58 6.74
C ASN A 174 35.87 1.26 6.00
N ALA A 175 34.85 0.53 5.58
CA ALA A 175 35.03 -0.69 4.78
C ALA A 175 35.72 -0.37 3.44
N GLU A 176 35.38 0.70 2.76
CA GLU A 176 36.05 1.16 1.54
C GLU A 176 37.56 1.42 1.77
N ARG A 177 37.94 1.92 2.96
CA ARG A 177 39.34 2.21 3.28
C ARG A 177 40.13 0.97 3.72
N THR A 178 39.52 0.09 4.49
CA THR A 178 40.23 -0.96 5.25
C THR A 178 39.96 -2.39 4.75
N ASN A 179 38.83 -2.63 4.07
CA ASN A 179 38.44 -3.95 3.62
C ASN A 179 38.63 -4.09 2.10
N THR A 180 39.58 -4.95 1.71
CA THR A 180 39.92 -5.15 0.30
C THR A 180 38.78 -5.84 -0.46
N ASP A 181 38.13 -6.83 0.16
CA ASP A 181 37.07 -7.62 -0.47
C ASP A 181 35.85 -6.74 -0.72
N PHE A 182 35.46 -5.89 0.23
CA PHE A 182 34.41 -4.90 0.05
C PHE A 182 34.72 -3.95 -1.11
N ARG A 183 35.93 -3.42 -1.13
CA ARG A 183 36.35 -2.44 -2.17
C ARG A 183 36.33 -3.03 -3.56
N GLU A 184 36.79 -4.27 -3.73
CA GLU A 184 36.77 -4.96 -5.04
C GLU A 184 35.37 -5.28 -5.48
N SER A 185 34.53 -5.82 -4.58
CA SER A 185 33.14 -6.12 -4.84
C SER A 185 32.34 -4.85 -5.18
N SER A 186 32.54 -3.76 -4.44
CA SER A 186 31.90 -2.45 -4.69
C SER A 186 32.28 -1.88 -6.06
N LYS A 187 33.55 -1.98 -6.46
CA LYS A 187 33.99 -1.55 -7.81
C LYS A 187 33.36 -2.40 -8.91
N THR A 188 33.29 -3.69 -8.71
CA THR A 188 32.66 -4.63 -9.67
C THR A 188 31.20 -4.31 -9.82
N PHE A 189 30.49 -4.10 -8.71
CA PHE A 189 29.09 -3.71 -8.72
C PHE A 189 28.87 -2.37 -9.42
N LEU A 190 29.69 -1.35 -9.12
CA LEU A 190 29.62 -0.05 -9.77
C LEU A 190 29.82 -0.15 -11.28
N ALA A 191 30.83 -0.89 -11.74
CA ALA A 191 31.08 -1.09 -13.17
C ALA A 191 29.92 -1.79 -13.86
N HIS A 192 29.32 -2.80 -13.20
CA HIS A 192 28.14 -3.47 -13.71
C HIS A 192 26.92 -2.51 -13.74
N ALA A 193 26.69 -1.75 -12.67
CA ALA A 193 25.60 -0.79 -12.60
C ALA A 193 25.75 0.34 -13.64
N GLN A 194 26.97 0.81 -13.91
CA GLN A 194 27.24 1.76 -14.99
C GLN A 194 26.96 1.21 -16.38
N ALA A 195 27.19 -0.09 -16.58
CA ALA A 195 26.93 -0.75 -17.86
C ALA A 195 25.46 -1.09 -18.10
N THR A 196 24.69 -1.32 -17.03
CA THR A 196 23.33 -1.87 -17.14
C THR A 196 22.23 -0.93 -16.67
N ILE A 197 22.52 -0.02 -15.73
CA ILE A 197 21.50 0.87 -15.14
C ILE A 197 21.64 2.28 -15.70
N ASN A 198 22.75 2.95 -15.37
CA ASN A 198 23.03 4.30 -15.81
C ASN A 198 24.55 4.59 -15.76
N PRO A 199 25.17 5.06 -16.86
CA PRO A 199 26.61 5.25 -16.95
C PRO A 199 27.19 6.36 -16.07
N VAL A 200 26.36 7.27 -15.55
CA VAL A 200 26.80 8.37 -14.69
C VAL A 200 26.83 8.01 -13.19
N LEU A 201 26.46 6.78 -12.82
CA LEU A 201 26.50 6.33 -11.43
C LEU A 201 27.92 6.44 -10.86
N VAL A 202 27.98 6.81 -9.58
CA VAL A 202 29.24 6.93 -8.82
C VAL A 202 29.20 6.08 -7.56
N ALA A 203 30.35 5.90 -6.89
CA ALA A 203 30.43 5.11 -5.66
C ALA A 203 29.47 5.59 -4.55
N ALA A 204 29.16 6.87 -4.51
CA ALA A 204 28.15 7.39 -3.58
C ALA A 204 26.73 6.83 -3.83
N ASP A 205 26.37 6.60 -5.09
CA ASP A 205 25.06 6.00 -5.43
C ASP A 205 25.00 4.53 -4.99
N VAL A 206 26.08 3.78 -5.20
CA VAL A 206 26.19 2.40 -4.73
C VAL A 206 26.05 2.32 -3.20
N ARG A 207 26.69 3.25 -2.49
CA ARG A 207 26.56 3.37 -1.03
C ARG A 207 25.10 3.59 -0.61
N GLU A 208 24.41 4.53 -1.25
CA GLU A 208 23.01 4.81 -0.92
C GLU A 208 22.09 3.64 -1.30
N MET A 209 22.35 2.92 -2.40
CA MET A 209 21.63 1.68 -2.75
C MET A 209 21.83 0.62 -1.66
N LEU A 210 23.06 0.42 -1.19
CA LEU A 210 23.37 -0.56 -0.14
C LEU A 210 22.70 -0.20 1.18
N ILE A 211 22.69 1.09 1.56
CA ILE A 211 22.01 1.54 2.78
C ILE A 211 20.50 1.28 2.68
N GLN A 212 19.88 1.60 1.54
CA GLN A 212 18.47 1.33 1.33
C GLN A 212 18.15 -0.17 1.39
N HIS A 213 19.00 -0.99 0.79
CA HIS A 213 18.90 -2.44 0.87
C HIS A 213 18.91 -2.95 2.33
N ILE A 214 19.93 -2.59 3.10
CA ILE A 214 20.08 -2.97 4.50
C ILE A 214 18.87 -2.57 5.36
N LEU A 215 18.35 -1.35 5.19
CA LEU A 215 17.27 -0.83 6.00
C LEU A 215 15.90 -1.43 5.64
N THR A 216 15.72 -1.98 4.45
CA THR A 216 14.42 -2.46 3.98
C THR A 216 14.31 -3.98 3.92
N GLU A 217 15.40 -4.71 4.04
CA GLU A 217 15.44 -6.17 4.03
C GLU A 217 14.43 -6.79 5.02
N GLU A 218 14.45 -6.35 6.26
CA GLU A 218 13.56 -6.82 7.33
C GLU A 218 12.08 -6.57 7.01
N ILE A 219 11.79 -5.43 6.36
CA ILE A 219 10.42 -5.05 5.98
C ILE A 219 9.89 -6.04 4.94
N PHE A 220 10.65 -6.29 3.88
CA PHE A 220 10.20 -7.14 2.79
C PHE A 220 10.03 -8.60 3.21
N SER A 221 10.98 -9.14 3.98
CA SER A 221 10.90 -10.51 4.50
C SER A 221 9.71 -10.71 5.45
N THR A 222 9.29 -9.66 6.14
CA THR A 222 8.16 -9.69 7.06
C THR A 222 6.80 -9.68 6.34
N VAL A 223 6.65 -8.82 5.33
CA VAL A 223 5.36 -8.64 4.64
C VAL A 223 5.05 -9.82 3.73
N PHE A 224 6.07 -10.40 3.11
CA PHE A 224 5.94 -11.60 2.26
C PHE A 224 6.80 -12.77 2.77
N PRO A 225 6.41 -13.40 3.88
CA PRO A 225 7.14 -14.54 4.40
C PRO A 225 7.09 -15.71 3.42
N GLY A 226 8.25 -16.28 3.12
CA GLY A 226 8.37 -17.45 2.24
C GLY A 226 8.51 -17.14 0.75
N THR A 227 8.60 -15.87 0.35
CA THR A 227 9.06 -15.53 -1.00
C THR A 227 10.60 -15.56 -1.04
N PRO A 228 11.21 -16.26 -2.00
CA PRO A 228 12.67 -16.31 -2.16
C PRO A 228 13.26 -15.03 -2.76
N PHE A 229 12.56 -13.90 -2.68
CA PHE A 229 12.89 -12.60 -3.28
C PHE A 229 14.39 -12.26 -3.21
N HIS A 230 15.01 -12.51 -2.09
CA HIS A 230 16.41 -12.17 -1.87
C HIS A 230 17.40 -13.08 -2.62
N HIS A 231 16.98 -14.29 -2.97
CA HIS A 231 17.83 -15.25 -3.68
C HIS A 231 17.67 -15.13 -5.20
N ASP A 232 16.49 -14.75 -5.66
CA ASP A 232 16.13 -14.77 -7.07
C ASP A 232 16.31 -13.38 -7.73
N ASN A 233 16.26 -12.28 -6.95
CA ASN A 233 16.49 -10.94 -7.47
C ASN A 233 18.00 -10.65 -7.61
N ASN A 234 18.48 -10.50 -8.85
CA ASN A 234 19.88 -10.31 -9.17
C ASN A 234 20.53 -9.11 -8.45
N ILE A 235 19.83 -7.98 -8.35
CA ILE A 235 20.35 -6.76 -7.71
C ILE A 235 20.43 -6.94 -6.20
N ALA A 236 19.38 -7.51 -5.58
CA ALA A 236 19.39 -7.82 -4.17
C ALA A 236 20.54 -8.78 -3.83
N HIS A 237 20.73 -9.82 -4.63
CA HIS A 237 21.80 -10.80 -4.45
C HIS A 237 23.20 -10.16 -4.50
N GLU A 238 23.45 -9.24 -5.44
CA GLU A 238 24.73 -8.54 -5.51
C GLU A 238 24.95 -7.58 -4.31
N LEU A 239 23.89 -6.92 -3.84
CA LEU A 239 23.97 -6.07 -2.65
C LEU A 239 24.15 -6.89 -1.37
N TYR A 240 23.56 -8.08 -1.26
CA TYR A 240 23.85 -9.02 -0.17
C TYR A 240 25.31 -9.45 -0.14
N LYS A 241 25.91 -9.74 -1.28
CA LYS A 241 27.33 -10.04 -1.35
C LYS A 241 28.19 -8.90 -0.82
N LEU A 242 27.82 -7.66 -1.14
CA LEU A 242 28.52 -6.47 -0.59
C LEU A 242 28.32 -6.37 0.91
N GLU A 243 27.09 -6.51 1.39
CA GLU A 243 26.76 -6.45 2.82
C GLU A 243 27.52 -7.48 3.62
N ASP A 244 27.56 -8.72 3.17
CA ASP A 244 28.22 -9.84 3.84
C ASP A 244 29.74 -9.63 4.04
N THR A 245 30.36 -8.75 3.27
CA THR A 245 31.79 -8.48 3.41
C THR A 245 32.14 -7.63 4.63
N PHE A 246 31.18 -6.84 5.19
CA PHE A 246 31.47 -5.89 6.27
C PHE A 246 30.39 -5.77 7.33
N PHE A 247 29.15 -6.18 7.06
CA PHE A 247 28.00 -5.88 7.91
C PHE A 247 27.24 -7.14 8.31
N THR A 248 27.81 -7.90 9.23
CA THR A 248 27.26 -9.21 9.65
C THR A 248 27.15 -9.33 11.17
N GLY A 249 26.35 -10.27 11.61
CA GLY A 249 26.27 -10.73 13.00
C GLY A 249 25.94 -9.62 13.98
N ASN A 250 26.76 -9.49 15.01
CA ASN A 250 26.55 -8.54 16.11
C ASN A 250 26.63 -7.08 15.65
N THR A 251 27.42 -6.76 14.66
CA THR A 251 27.55 -5.40 14.10
C THR A 251 26.23 -4.95 13.48
N LYS A 252 25.64 -5.79 12.63
CA LYS A 252 24.32 -5.56 12.02
C LYS A 252 23.25 -5.35 13.11
N PHE A 253 23.20 -6.27 14.07
CA PHE A 253 22.23 -6.20 15.16
C PHE A 253 22.34 -4.91 15.99
N GLN A 254 23.53 -4.52 16.40
CA GLN A 254 23.72 -3.33 17.25
C GLN A 254 23.41 -2.03 16.48
N THR A 255 23.78 -1.96 15.22
CA THR A 255 23.54 -0.76 14.39
C THR A 255 22.04 -0.55 14.13
N LEU A 256 21.30 -1.62 13.84
CA LEU A 256 19.87 -1.55 13.52
C LEU A 256 18.95 -1.61 14.75
N LYS A 257 19.50 -1.85 15.94
CA LYS A 257 18.74 -2.02 17.19
C LYS A 257 17.77 -0.86 17.48
N GLY A 258 18.16 0.38 17.15
CA GLY A 258 17.31 1.56 17.31
C GLY A 258 16.05 1.53 16.45
N LEU A 259 16.07 0.79 15.32
CA LEU A 259 14.94 0.66 14.41
C LEU A 259 14.02 -0.53 14.73
N GLU A 260 14.38 -1.39 15.68
CA GLU A 260 13.60 -2.57 16.07
C GLU A 260 12.14 -2.25 16.45
N PRO A 261 11.82 -1.16 17.18
CA PRO A 261 10.44 -0.79 17.45
C PRO A 261 9.62 -0.55 16.18
N TYR A 262 10.25 0.02 15.14
CA TYR A 262 9.62 0.24 13.84
C TYR A 262 9.38 -1.07 13.08
N TYR A 263 10.39 -1.93 12.99
CA TYR A 263 10.25 -3.26 12.38
C TYR A 263 9.22 -4.13 13.13
N GLY A 264 9.23 -4.10 14.46
CA GLY A 264 8.23 -4.80 15.28
C GLY A 264 6.80 -4.31 15.03
N ALA A 265 6.60 -3.01 14.85
CA ALA A 265 5.31 -2.44 14.53
C ALA A 265 4.84 -2.84 13.11
N ILE A 266 5.74 -2.88 12.13
CA ILE A 266 5.46 -3.38 10.78
C ILE A 266 5.07 -4.86 10.83
N ARG A 267 5.83 -5.71 11.55
CA ARG A 267 5.50 -7.13 11.75
C ARG A 267 4.11 -7.33 12.33
N SER A 268 3.77 -6.56 13.36
CA SER A 268 2.46 -6.64 14.00
C SER A 268 1.32 -6.21 13.06
N ALA A 269 1.53 -5.16 12.27
CA ALA A 269 0.56 -4.70 11.29
C ALA A 269 0.41 -5.69 10.12
N ALA A 270 1.52 -6.19 9.57
CA ALA A 270 1.53 -7.16 8.48
C ALA A 270 0.83 -8.48 8.85
N ALA A 271 0.95 -8.93 10.11
CA ALA A 271 0.31 -10.15 10.59
C ALA A 271 -1.23 -10.08 10.59
N GLN A 272 -1.81 -8.87 10.58
CA GLN A 272 -3.26 -8.67 10.54
C GLN A 272 -3.81 -8.58 9.12
N ILE A 273 -2.94 -8.49 8.12
CA ILE A 273 -3.31 -8.35 6.72
C ILE A 273 -3.47 -9.75 6.12
N SER A 274 -4.69 -10.09 5.72
CA SER A 274 -5.02 -11.41 5.20
C SER A 274 -5.06 -11.47 3.67
N THR A 275 -5.38 -10.36 3.00
CA THR A 275 -5.51 -10.34 1.55
C THR A 275 -4.23 -9.85 0.87
N HIS A 276 -4.00 -10.39 -0.33
CA HIS A 276 -2.85 -10.01 -1.14
C HIS A 276 -2.87 -8.52 -1.53
N HIS A 277 -4.03 -8.01 -1.94
CA HIS A 277 -4.23 -6.61 -2.31
C HIS A 277 -3.94 -5.63 -1.14
N GLU A 278 -4.35 -5.99 0.08
CA GLU A 278 -4.01 -5.19 1.27
C GLU A 278 -2.51 -5.20 1.56
N LYS A 279 -1.81 -6.33 1.35
CA LYS A 279 -0.34 -6.40 1.49
C LYS A 279 0.39 -5.48 0.52
N GLN A 280 -0.04 -5.45 -0.74
CA GLN A 280 0.50 -4.53 -1.75
C GLN A 280 0.31 -3.08 -1.34
N THR A 281 -0.89 -2.73 -0.91
CA THR A 281 -1.21 -1.38 -0.44
C THR A 281 -0.39 -1.01 0.80
N PHE A 282 -0.22 -1.95 1.72
CA PHE A 282 0.58 -1.77 2.92
C PHE A 282 2.06 -1.50 2.60
N LEU A 283 2.66 -2.31 1.71
CA LEU A 283 4.04 -2.07 1.24
C LEU A 283 4.22 -0.72 0.59
N LYS A 284 3.28 -0.32 -0.27
CA LYS A 284 3.30 0.98 -0.93
C LYS A 284 3.36 2.12 0.09
N VAL A 285 2.54 2.05 1.12
CA VAL A 285 2.47 3.08 2.16
C VAL A 285 3.72 3.08 3.05
N ILE A 286 4.23 1.90 3.42
CA ILE A 286 5.50 1.79 4.16
C ILE A 286 6.62 2.42 3.34
N TYR A 287 6.70 2.08 2.05
CA TYR A 287 7.70 2.62 1.15
C TYR A 287 7.61 4.16 1.06
N GLU A 288 6.41 4.72 0.84
CA GLU A 288 6.21 6.16 0.80
C GLU A 288 6.61 6.83 2.12
N GLY A 289 6.21 6.24 3.24
CA GLY A 289 6.56 6.72 4.58
C GLY A 289 8.06 6.66 4.86
N PHE A 290 8.69 5.55 4.52
CA PHE A 290 10.13 5.37 4.65
C PHE A 290 10.90 6.37 3.79
N TYR A 291 10.56 6.48 2.50
CA TYR A 291 11.31 7.30 1.55
C TYR A 291 11.22 8.80 1.86
N ARG A 292 10.06 9.28 2.31
CA ARG A 292 9.89 10.67 2.77
C ARG A 292 10.77 11.02 3.97
N VAL A 293 11.06 10.07 4.83
CA VAL A 293 11.95 10.26 5.98
C VAL A 293 13.40 10.11 5.57
N TYR A 294 13.69 9.08 4.75
CA TYR A 294 15.05 8.75 4.28
C TYR A 294 15.64 9.85 3.40
N ASN A 295 14.91 10.29 2.38
CA ASN A 295 15.40 11.31 1.43
C ASN A 295 14.25 12.21 0.93
N PRO A 296 13.84 13.21 1.72
CA PRO A 296 12.75 14.12 1.36
C PRO A 296 12.95 14.82 0.02
N LYS A 297 14.19 15.26 -0.26
CA LYS A 297 14.52 15.97 -1.51
C LYS A 297 14.41 15.07 -2.75
N ALA A 298 14.81 13.81 -2.62
CA ALA A 298 14.68 12.86 -3.72
C ALA A 298 13.23 12.41 -3.89
N ALA A 299 12.46 12.27 -2.81
CA ALA A 299 11.03 12.00 -2.88
C ALA A 299 10.28 13.04 -3.72
N ASP A 300 10.57 14.32 -3.48
CA ASP A 300 9.98 15.42 -4.25
C ASP A 300 10.48 15.43 -5.72
N ARG A 301 11.79 15.20 -5.94
CA ARG A 301 12.39 15.22 -7.27
C ARG A 301 11.99 14.04 -8.16
N LEU A 302 11.88 12.84 -7.58
CA LEU A 302 11.49 11.63 -8.30
C LEU A 302 9.98 11.53 -8.47
N GLY A 303 9.21 12.49 -7.94
CA GLY A 303 7.77 12.52 -8.10
C GLY A 303 7.11 11.25 -7.53
N VAL A 304 7.46 10.87 -6.29
CA VAL A 304 6.87 9.72 -5.61
C VAL A 304 5.38 9.99 -5.34
N VAL A 305 4.61 10.07 -6.43
CA VAL A 305 3.16 10.21 -6.46
C VAL A 305 2.60 9.05 -7.27
N TYR A 306 1.77 8.24 -6.63
CA TYR A 306 1.19 7.07 -7.27
C TYR A 306 -0.17 7.37 -7.86
N THR A 307 -0.39 6.87 -9.07
CA THR A 307 -1.70 6.94 -9.70
C THR A 307 -2.70 6.08 -8.92
N PRO A 308 -3.87 6.61 -8.53
CA PRO A 308 -4.92 5.81 -7.91
C PRO A 308 -5.34 4.62 -8.77
N ASN A 309 -5.61 3.48 -8.14
CA ASN A 309 -5.93 2.23 -8.86
C ASN A 309 -7.14 2.38 -9.79
N GLU A 310 -8.13 3.20 -9.41
CA GLU A 310 -9.32 3.47 -10.22
C GLU A 310 -8.96 4.16 -11.54
N ILE A 311 -7.98 5.07 -11.50
CA ILE A 311 -7.48 5.76 -12.71
C ILE A 311 -6.68 4.77 -13.56
N VAL A 312 -5.85 3.94 -12.94
CA VAL A 312 -5.06 2.91 -13.64
C VAL A 312 -5.98 1.94 -14.38
N ARG A 313 -7.03 1.44 -13.72
CA ARG A 313 -8.04 0.56 -14.35
C ARG A 313 -8.72 1.23 -15.53
N PHE A 314 -9.17 2.47 -15.35
CA PHE A 314 -9.75 3.24 -16.45
C PHE A 314 -8.80 3.38 -17.65
N MET A 315 -7.51 3.62 -17.39
CA MET A 315 -6.50 3.72 -18.45
C MET A 315 -6.29 2.38 -19.16
N ILE A 316 -6.20 1.27 -18.43
CA ILE A 316 -6.04 -0.08 -19.00
C ILE A 316 -7.26 -0.46 -19.84
N GLU A 317 -8.47 -0.32 -19.30
CA GLU A 317 -9.70 -0.61 -20.02
C GLU A 317 -9.85 0.26 -21.29
N SER A 318 -9.47 1.54 -21.19
CA SER A 318 -9.48 2.44 -22.33
C SER A 318 -8.46 2.04 -23.39
N ALA A 319 -7.25 1.63 -23.00
CA ALA A 319 -6.23 1.16 -23.93
C ALA A 319 -6.66 -0.14 -24.62
N ASP A 320 -7.21 -1.10 -23.86
CA ASP A 320 -7.72 -2.37 -24.41
C ASP A 320 -8.85 -2.13 -25.41
N TRP A 321 -9.82 -1.29 -25.08
CA TRP A 321 -10.88 -0.90 -26.00
C TRP A 321 -10.36 -0.21 -27.27
N LEU A 322 -9.37 0.67 -27.14
CA LEU A 322 -8.74 1.32 -28.30
C LEU A 322 -8.00 0.33 -29.20
N CYS A 323 -7.30 -0.64 -28.61
CA CYS A 323 -6.64 -1.72 -29.34
C CYS A 323 -7.65 -2.58 -30.11
N GLU A 324 -8.73 -2.99 -29.46
CA GLU A 324 -9.80 -3.74 -30.12
C GLU A 324 -10.41 -2.95 -31.29
N LYS A 325 -10.77 -1.69 -31.04
CA LYS A 325 -11.46 -0.84 -32.02
C LYS A 325 -10.60 -0.50 -33.24
N HIS A 326 -9.31 -0.25 -33.06
CA HIS A 326 -8.45 0.27 -34.12
C HIS A 326 -7.51 -0.77 -34.74
N PHE A 327 -7.18 -1.83 -33.99
CA PHE A 327 -6.20 -2.83 -34.39
C PHE A 327 -6.77 -4.25 -34.39
N ALA A 328 -8.04 -4.44 -33.98
CA ALA A 328 -8.69 -5.74 -33.85
C ALA A 328 -7.92 -6.74 -32.96
N CYS A 329 -7.25 -6.27 -31.93
CA CYS A 329 -6.55 -7.05 -30.91
C CYS A 329 -6.79 -6.48 -29.52
N ASN A 330 -6.69 -7.31 -28.50
CA ASN A 330 -6.75 -6.91 -27.09
C ASN A 330 -5.35 -6.89 -26.49
N LEU A 331 -5.17 -6.20 -25.37
CA LEU A 331 -3.88 -6.12 -24.67
C LEU A 331 -3.34 -7.51 -24.27
N ILE A 332 -4.23 -8.48 -24.02
CA ILE A 332 -3.84 -9.87 -23.67
C ILE A 332 -3.39 -10.71 -24.88
N ASP A 333 -3.65 -10.29 -26.12
CA ASP A 333 -3.35 -11.09 -27.30
C ASP A 333 -1.84 -11.19 -27.54
N GLU A 334 -1.40 -12.31 -28.11
CA GLU A 334 -0.01 -12.53 -28.47
C GLU A 334 0.49 -11.47 -29.44
N GLN A 335 1.76 -11.11 -29.35
CA GLN A 335 2.44 -10.07 -30.13
C GLN A 335 1.99 -8.62 -29.81
N VAL A 336 1.25 -8.44 -28.74
CA VAL A 336 0.97 -7.11 -28.16
C VAL A 336 1.94 -6.87 -27.01
N GLU A 337 3.07 -6.23 -27.32
CA GLU A 337 4.09 -5.88 -26.33
C GLU A 337 3.63 -4.72 -25.45
N ILE A 338 3.82 -4.83 -24.14
CA ILE A 338 3.43 -3.83 -23.16
C ILE A 338 4.66 -3.43 -22.36
N LEU A 339 4.99 -2.14 -22.33
CA LEU A 339 6.08 -1.58 -21.54
C LEU A 339 5.56 -0.54 -20.56
N ASP A 340 5.88 -0.72 -19.27
CA ASP A 340 5.82 0.32 -18.26
C ASP A 340 7.24 0.87 -18.04
N PRO A 341 7.57 2.06 -18.58
CA PRO A 341 8.93 2.60 -18.54
C PRO A 341 9.34 3.21 -17.21
N ALA A 342 8.42 3.31 -16.24
CA ALA A 342 8.63 3.87 -14.92
C ALA A 342 7.65 3.22 -13.92
N VAL A 343 7.83 1.93 -13.71
CA VAL A 343 6.85 1.06 -13.07
C VAL A 343 6.55 1.42 -11.61
N GLY A 344 7.43 2.17 -10.96
CA GLY A 344 7.27 2.54 -9.56
C GLY A 344 7.14 1.33 -8.66
N THR A 345 6.01 1.22 -7.96
CA THR A 345 5.70 0.06 -7.11
C THR A 345 4.92 -1.04 -7.81
N GLY A 346 4.83 -1.02 -9.13
CA GLY A 346 4.18 -2.06 -9.93
C GLY A 346 2.67 -1.91 -10.11
N THR A 347 2.09 -0.75 -9.80
CA THR A 347 0.63 -0.58 -9.79
C THR A 347 -0.01 -0.87 -11.14
N PHE A 348 0.54 -0.34 -12.24
CA PHE A 348 0.00 -0.58 -13.60
C PHE A 348 0.11 -2.05 -14.00
N VAL A 349 1.25 -2.69 -13.78
CA VAL A 349 1.44 -4.10 -14.12
C VAL A 349 0.51 -4.98 -13.28
N CYS A 350 0.37 -4.72 -11.99
CA CYS A 350 -0.54 -5.47 -11.12
C CYS A 350 -2.01 -5.36 -11.57
N GLU A 351 -2.49 -4.15 -11.86
CA GLU A 351 -3.86 -3.94 -12.36
C GLU A 351 -4.07 -4.54 -13.76
N LEU A 352 -3.02 -4.57 -14.60
CA LEU A 352 -3.04 -5.24 -15.91
C LEU A 352 -3.19 -6.76 -15.74
N LEU A 353 -2.43 -7.38 -14.84
CA LEU A 353 -2.58 -8.80 -14.51
C LEU A 353 -3.98 -9.12 -13.97
N GLU A 354 -4.54 -8.24 -13.14
CA GLU A 354 -5.93 -8.38 -12.66
C GLU A 354 -6.95 -8.26 -13.80
N HIS A 355 -6.73 -7.36 -14.74
CA HIS A 355 -7.56 -7.23 -15.96
C HIS A 355 -7.56 -8.53 -16.79
N PHE A 356 -6.44 -9.25 -16.81
CA PHE A 356 -6.28 -10.50 -17.51
C PHE A 356 -6.72 -11.75 -16.73
N ARG A 357 -7.15 -11.62 -15.48
CA ARG A 357 -7.52 -12.73 -14.58
C ARG A 357 -8.45 -13.78 -15.21
N GLY A 358 -9.35 -13.37 -16.07
CA GLY A 358 -10.29 -14.27 -16.76
C GLY A 358 -9.70 -15.13 -17.87
N GLN A 359 -8.41 -14.97 -18.24
CA GLN A 359 -7.78 -15.60 -19.39
C GLN A 359 -6.45 -16.31 -19.03
N PRO A 360 -6.48 -17.32 -18.13
CA PRO A 360 -5.25 -17.90 -17.58
C PRO A 360 -4.35 -18.57 -18.64
N ALA A 361 -4.92 -19.06 -19.73
CA ALA A 361 -4.15 -19.70 -20.81
C ALA A 361 -3.22 -18.71 -21.51
N LYS A 362 -3.67 -17.47 -21.74
CA LYS A 362 -2.87 -16.41 -22.35
C LYS A 362 -1.98 -15.69 -21.34
N LEU A 363 -2.45 -15.59 -20.08
CA LEU A 363 -1.78 -14.83 -19.02
C LEU A 363 -0.33 -15.30 -18.80
N LYS A 364 -0.08 -16.59 -18.81
CA LYS A 364 1.26 -17.16 -18.56
C LYS A 364 2.28 -16.69 -19.61
N HIS A 365 1.91 -16.73 -20.89
CA HIS A 365 2.76 -16.25 -21.97
C HIS A 365 2.96 -14.73 -21.86
N LYS A 366 1.88 -13.98 -21.70
CA LYS A 366 1.90 -12.52 -21.56
C LYS A 366 2.82 -12.07 -20.43
N TYR A 367 2.71 -12.70 -19.27
CA TYR A 367 3.53 -12.43 -18.09
C TYR A 367 5.03 -12.71 -18.32
N LYS A 368 5.34 -13.82 -19.02
CA LYS A 368 6.72 -14.25 -19.23
C LYS A 368 7.44 -13.51 -20.35
N GLU A 369 6.71 -13.15 -21.41
CA GLU A 369 7.34 -12.78 -22.67
C GLU A 369 6.99 -11.34 -23.11
N GLU A 370 5.80 -10.82 -22.81
CA GLU A 370 5.27 -9.63 -23.48
C GLU A 370 4.88 -8.47 -22.57
N ILE A 371 5.09 -8.59 -21.25
CA ILE A 371 4.99 -7.46 -20.31
C ILE A 371 6.40 -7.12 -19.85
N HIS A 372 6.78 -5.85 -19.99
CA HIS A 372 8.09 -5.33 -19.65
C HIS A 372 7.94 -4.14 -18.69
N ALA A 373 8.87 -3.99 -17.76
CA ALA A 373 8.83 -2.91 -16.80
C ALA A 373 10.25 -2.43 -16.45
N ASN A 374 10.42 -1.11 -16.32
CA ASN A 374 11.68 -0.48 -15.95
C ASN A 374 11.52 0.34 -14.68
N GLU A 375 12.55 0.32 -13.82
CA GLU A 375 12.63 1.18 -12.64
C GLU A 375 14.09 1.54 -12.38
N VAL A 376 14.34 2.82 -12.05
CA VAL A 376 15.68 3.35 -11.79
C VAL A 376 16.01 3.43 -10.30
N ALA A 377 14.99 3.44 -9.44
CA ALA A 377 15.18 3.54 -8.00
C ALA A 377 15.02 2.16 -7.33
N ILE A 378 15.98 1.77 -6.49
CA ILE A 378 16.07 0.42 -5.97
C ILE A 378 14.87 0.00 -5.10
N LEU A 379 14.35 0.88 -4.27
CA LEU A 379 13.22 0.53 -3.39
C LEU A 379 11.91 0.31 -4.16
N PRO A 380 11.49 1.21 -5.08
CA PRO A 380 10.33 0.91 -5.93
C PRO A 380 10.54 -0.35 -6.76
N TYR A 381 11.73 -0.59 -7.30
CA TYR A 381 12.08 -1.80 -8.02
C TYR A 381 11.81 -3.06 -7.18
N TYR A 382 12.25 -3.09 -5.91
CA TYR A 382 11.98 -4.20 -5.00
C TYR A 382 10.48 -4.36 -4.72
N VAL A 383 9.79 -3.26 -4.45
CA VAL A 383 8.34 -3.28 -4.20
C VAL A 383 7.57 -3.74 -5.44
N ALA A 384 7.96 -3.27 -6.63
CA ALA A 384 7.35 -3.70 -7.90
C ALA A 384 7.52 -5.20 -8.12
N ASN A 385 8.74 -5.72 -7.95
CA ASN A 385 9.01 -7.14 -8.11
C ASN A 385 8.10 -7.99 -7.22
N LEU A 386 8.08 -7.70 -5.92
CA LEU A 386 7.22 -8.40 -4.95
C LEU A 386 5.73 -8.29 -5.29
N ASN A 387 5.26 -7.10 -5.64
CA ASN A 387 3.85 -6.88 -5.94
C ASN A 387 3.41 -7.61 -7.21
N ILE A 388 4.21 -7.57 -8.26
CA ILE A 388 3.91 -8.19 -9.55
C ILE A 388 3.87 -9.72 -9.41
N GLU A 389 4.92 -10.30 -8.83
CA GLU A 389 5.03 -11.76 -8.65
C GLU A 389 3.94 -12.31 -7.74
N ALA A 390 3.67 -11.61 -6.66
CA ALA A 390 2.62 -12.00 -5.74
C ALA A 390 1.21 -11.83 -6.33
N THR A 391 0.99 -10.83 -7.21
CA THR A 391 -0.27 -10.69 -7.97
C THR A 391 -0.44 -11.85 -8.93
N TYR A 392 0.60 -12.16 -9.69
CA TYR A 392 0.58 -13.30 -10.59
C TYR A 392 0.29 -14.60 -9.84
N ALA A 393 0.98 -14.87 -8.74
CA ALA A 393 0.76 -16.06 -7.92
C ALA A 393 -0.69 -16.16 -7.39
N ALA A 394 -1.30 -15.03 -7.00
CA ALA A 394 -2.69 -14.98 -6.55
C ALA A 394 -3.70 -15.27 -7.69
N ILE A 395 -3.35 -14.98 -8.93
CA ILE A 395 -4.19 -15.22 -10.12
C ILE A 395 -3.96 -16.62 -10.68
N ALA A 396 -2.70 -16.99 -10.86
CA ALA A 396 -2.31 -18.27 -11.50
C ALA A 396 -2.36 -19.46 -10.55
N GLY A 397 -2.35 -19.25 -9.22
CA GLY A 397 -2.30 -20.29 -8.20
C GLY A 397 -0.92 -20.91 -8.00
N GLU A 398 0.10 -20.43 -8.72
CA GLU A 398 1.50 -20.85 -8.63
C GLU A 398 2.42 -19.63 -8.65
N TYR A 399 3.51 -19.68 -7.90
CA TYR A 399 4.55 -18.64 -7.95
C TYR A 399 5.35 -18.76 -9.25
N SER A 400 5.68 -17.62 -9.84
CA SER A 400 6.62 -17.52 -10.95
C SER A 400 7.30 -16.17 -10.90
N GLU A 401 8.62 -16.18 -11.03
CA GLU A 401 9.42 -14.97 -11.18
C GLU A 401 8.97 -14.13 -12.37
N PHE A 402 9.03 -12.80 -12.25
CA PHE A 402 8.77 -11.87 -13.33
C PHE A 402 10.09 -11.49 -14.03
N PRO A 403 10.41 -12.08 -15.19
CA PRO A 403 11.74 -11.96 -15.79
C PRO A 403 12.02 -10.60 -16.41
N ASN A 404 10.97 -9.83 -16.75
CA ASN A 404 11.07 -8.63 -17.56
C ASN A 404 11.00 -7.33 -16.75
N LEU A 405 11.27 -7.38 -15.42
CA LEU A 405 11.48 -6.20 -14.61
C LEU A 405 12.96 -5.83 -14.63
N CYS A 406 13.28 -4.72 -15.27
CA CYS A 406 14.65 -4.25 -15.42
C CYS A 406 14.94 -3.10 -14.43
N PHE A 407 16.05 -3.23 -13.67
CA PHE A 407 16.58 -2.13 -12.88
C PHE A 407 17.44 -1.26 -13.79
N VAL A 408 16.84 -0.23 -14.39
CA VAL A 408 17.47 0.56 -15.46
C VAL A 408 16.85 1.96 -15.53
N ASP A 409 17.70 2.93 -15.91
CA ASP A 409 17.22 4.25 -16.32
C ASP A 409 16.70 4.19 -17.75
N THR A 410 15.42 4.37 -17.94
CA THR A 410 14.78 4.29 -19.26
C THR A 410 15.25 5.38 -20.23
N LEU A 411 15.63 6.54 -19.71
CA LEU A 411 16.02 7.70 -20.53
C LEU A 411 17.51 7.69 -20.85
N ASP A 412 18.35 7.27 -19.91
CA ASP A 412 19.82 7.31 -20.01
C ASP A 412 20.45 5.91 -20.18
N ASN A 413 19.66 4.94 -20.65
CA ASN A 413 20.16 3.58 -20.86
C ASN A 413 21.09 3.48 -22.07
N VAL A 414 22.36 3.19 -21.82
CA VAL A 414 23.38 2.99 -22.86
C VAL A 414 23.24 1.63 -23.56
N GLY A 415 22.58 0.65 -22.95
CA GLY A 415 22.42 -0.69 -23.51
C GLY A 415 21.67 -0.73 -24.84
N LEU A 416 20.79 0.24 -25.08
CA LEU A 416 20.08 0.39 -26.35
C LEU A 416 20.99 0.92 -27.48
N HIS A 417 22.17 1.47 -27.17
CA HIS A 417 23.09 2.04 -28.15
C HIS A 417 24.24 1.08 -28.55
N THR A 418 24.41 -0.04 -27.85
CA THR A 418 25.51 -0.99 -28.07
C THR A 418 25.16 -2.19 -28.92
N SER A 419 23.91 -2.39 -29.30
CA SER A 419 23.48 -3.44 -30.22
C SER A 419 23.35 -2.99 -31.66
N ALA A 420 24.35 -2.28 -32.18
CA ALA A 420 24.54 -2.24 -33.64
C ALA A 420 25.28 -3.53 -34.05
N PRO A 421 24.70 -4.41 -34.85
CA PRO A 421 25.45 -5.54 -35.37
C PRO A 421 26.56 -5.03 -36.26
N GLY A 422 27.79 -5.46 -35.95
CA GLY A 422 28.87 -5.42 -36.94
C GLY A 422 28.62 -6.40 -38.09
#